data_712833a173272bc7ba251c175a50662f
#
_entry.id   712833a173272bc7ba251c175a50662f
#
_cell.length_a   1.000
_cell.length_b   1.000
_cell.length_c   1.000
_cell.angle_alpha   90.00
_cell.angle_beta   90.00
_cell.angle_gamma   90.00
#
_symmetry.space_group_name_H-M   'P 1'
#
loop_
_entity.id
_entity.type
_entity.pdbx_description
1 polymer ?
#
loop_
_entity_poly.entity_id
_entity_poly.type
_entity_poly.pdbx_seq_one_letter_code
_entity_poly.pdbx_strand_id
1 'polypeptide(L)'
;RHPWDGRDGPQPGPEVNKPKAELRVSPRAKGHYKAPSHRFAGVPLARKAQSSKTFPIYVLNGPNLNLLGTREPEVYGRATLADIEKAVKARAKTYGLAVSFRQSNHEGELVAWIQEARTSGCGVILNAGAYTHTSVALLDACRALNHPLIEVHLSNPYKREPYRRRSFIAEAADALICGLGANGYLFAVDALVALLKEEQE
;
A
#
# COMPACT_ATOMS: atom_id res chain seq x y z
N ARG A 1 -6.80 -51.69 24.18
CA ARG A 1 -6.38 -52.17 22.85
C ARG A 1 -6.81 -51.10 21.86
N HIS A 2 -5.85 -50.32 21.37
CA HIS A 2 -6.06 -49.26 20.38
C HIS A 2 -6.05 -49.86 18.96
N PRO A 3 -6.98 -49.54 18.05
CA PRO A 3 -7.11 -50.17 16.73
C PRO A 3 -6.34 -49.47 15.62
N TRP A 4 -5.17 -48.90 15.88
CA TRP A 4 -4.33 -48.29 14.84
C TRP A 4 -2.89 -48.75 15.01
N ASP A 5 -2.64 -50.03 14.67
CA ASP A 5 -1.29 -50.56 14.45
C ASP A 5 -1.12 -50.81 12.95
N GLY A 6 -0.98 -49.68 12.21
CA GLY A 6 -0.83 -49.64 10.77
C GLY A 6 0.64 -49.70 10.37
N ARG A 7 1.12 -50.89 10.07
CA ARG A 7 2.44 -51.16 9.45
C ARG A 7 2.29 -51.44 7.96
N ASP A 8 1.64 -50.56 7.21
CA ASP A 8 1.73 -50.65 5.75
C ASP A 8 1.82 -49.21 5.19
N GLY A 9 3.05 -48.75 4.99
CA GLY A 9 3.34 -47.55 4.22
C GLY A 9 2.96 -47.74 2.75
N PRO A 10 2.55 -46.68 2.05
CA PRO A 10 2.17 -46.79 0.66
C PRO A 10 3.34 -47.23 -0.18
N GLN A 11 3.13 -48.30 -0.95
CA GLN A 11 4.07 -48.83 -1.96
C GLN A 11 4.30 -47.74 -3.03
N PRO A 12 5.54 -47.55 -3.51
CA PRO A 12 5.82 -46.65 -4.61
C PRO A 12 5.11 -47.12 -5.88
N GLY A 13 4.25 -46.28 -6.44
CA GLY A 13 3.61 -46.55 -7.72
C GLY A 13 4.61 -46.56 -8.87
N PRO A 14 4.23 -47.14 -10.04
CA PRO A 14 5.14 -47.31 -11.18
C PRO A 14 5.67 -45.96 -11.68
N GLU A 15 6.98 -45.91 -11.94
CA GLU A 15 7.65 -44.74 -12.52
C GLU A 15 7.07 -44.40 -13.89
N VAL A 16 6.29 -43.32 -13.93
CA VAL A 16 5.76 -42.76 -15.17
C VAL A 16 6.87 -41.94 -15.82
N ASN A 17 7.48 -42.50 -16.84
CA ASN A 17 8.48 -41.85 -17.67
C ASN A 17 7.82 -40.69 -18.43
N LYS A 18 7.89 -39.47 -17.87
CA LYS A 18 7.39 -38.25 -18.53
C LYS A 18 8.44 -37.78 -19.54
N PRO A 19 8.08 -37.56 -20.80
CA PRO A 19 8.99 -36.96 -21.76
C PRO A 19 9.37 -35.56 -21.30
N LYS A 20 10.67 -35.22 -21.29
CA LYS A 20 11.20 -33.91 -21.05
C LYS A 20 10.66 -32.97 -22.14
N ALA A 21 9.65 -32.19 -21.83
CA ALA A 21 9.24 -31.08 -22.66
C ALA A 21 10.32 -30.00 -22.57
N GLU A 22 11.14 -29.87 -23.60
CA GLU A 22 12.02 -28.73 -23.79
C GLU A 22 11.14 -27.47 -23.94
N LEU A 23 11.10 -26.64 -22.89
CA LEU A 23 10.51 -25.29 -22.97
C LEU A 23 11.39 -24.48 -23.92
N ARG A 24 10.99 -24.37 -25.18
CA ARG A 24 11.52 -23.37 -26.09
C ARG A 24 11.07 -21.99 -25.60
N VAL A 25 11.96 -21.31 -24.88
CA VAL A 25 11.78 -19.90 -24.54
C VAL A 25 11.99 -19.10 -25.82
N SER A 26 10.89 -18.67 -26.42
CA SER A 26 10.92 -17.69 -27.50
C SER A 26 11.53 -16.38 -26.96
N PRO A 27 12.46 -15.72 -27.67
CA PRO A 27 13.03 -14.48 -27.20
C PRO A 27 11.92 -13.43 -27.11
N ARG A 28 11.57 -13.04 -25.90
CA ARG A 28 10.65 -11.97 -25.63
C ARG A 28 11.20 -10.69 -26.26
N ALA A 29 10.45 -10.12 -27.19
CA ALA A 29 10.74 -8.82 -27.75
C ALA A 29 10.99 -7.83 -26.59
N LYS A 30 12.10 -7.07 -26.68
CA LYS A 30 12.42 -5.98 -25.76
C LYS A 30 11.36 -4.86 -25.98
N GLY A 31 10.21 -5.03 -25.35
CA GLY A 31 9.24 -3.97 -25.22
C GLY A 31 9.84 -2.92 -24.31
N HIS A 32 10.19 -1.78 -24.85
CA HIS A 32 10.51 -0.62 -24.05
C HIS A 32 9.23 -0.25 -23.29
N TYR A 33 9.28 -0.37 -21.97
CA TYR A 33 8.25 0.17 -21.10
C TYR A 33 8.24 1.69 -21.31
N LYS A 34 7.31 2.17 -22.14
CA LYS A 34 6.96 3.59 -22.18
C LYS A 34 5.99 3.81 -21.04
N ALA A 35 6.46 4.49 -20.01
CA ALA A 35 5.56 5.02 -19.00
C ALA A 35 4.43 5.79 -19.71
N PRO A 36 3.15 5.54 -19.37
CA PRO A 36 2.06 6.29 -19.98
C PRO A 36 2.21 7.76 -19.57
N SER A 37 2.58 8.61 -20.52
CA SER A 37 2.52 10.05 -20.37
C SER A 37 1.05 10.46 -20.43
N HIS A 38 0.36 10.41 -19.30
CA HIS A 38 -0.96 11.02 -19.20
C HIS A 38 -0.80 12.55 -19.16
N ARG A 39 -0.58 13.15 -20.33
CA ARG A 39 -0.86 14.56 -20.52
C ARG A 39 -2.37 14.72 -20.58
N PHE A 40 -3.00 14.97 -19.45
CA PHE A 40 -4.32 15.58 -19.47
C PHE A 40 -4.16 17.02 -19.96
N ALA A 41 -4.73 17.32 -21.14
CA ALA A 41 -4.78 18.64 -21.69
C ALA A 41 -5.43 19.61 -20.69
N GLY A 42 -4.74 20.71 -20.42
CA GLY A 42 -5.08 21.67 -19.40
C GLY A 42 -6.47 22.27 -19.55
N VAL A 43 -7.16 22.32 -18.43
CA VAL A 43 -8.19 23.33 -18.16
C VAL A 43 -7.47 24.47 -17.46
N PRO A 44 -7.44 25.70 -18.01
CA PRO A 44 -6.80 26.82 -17.34
C PRO A 44 -7.64 27.25 -16.15
N LEU A 45 -7.23 26.87 -14.95
CA LEU A 45 -7.76 27.42 -13.70
C LEU A 45 -7.03 28.73 -13.39
N ALA A 46 -7.58 29.84 -13.91
CA ALA A 46 -7.32 31.15 -13.33
C ALA A 46 -7.90 31.19 -11.92
N ARG A 47 -7.10 30.82 -10.93
CA ARG A 47 -7.49 30.84 -9.53
C ARG A 47 -7.16 32.22 -8.96
N LYS A 48 -8.19 33.08 -8.80
CA LYS A 48 -8.15 34.24 -7.88
C LYS A 48 -7.73 33.74 -6.51
N ALA A 49 -6.78 34.45 -5.87
CA ALA A 49 -6.35 34.23 -4.50
C ALA A 49 -7.55 34.35 -3.55
N GLN A 50 -8.14 33.22 -3.21
CA GLN A 50 -9.03 33.06 -2.07
C GLN A 50 -8.26 32.31 -1.01
N SER A 51 -8.43 32.67 0.28
CA SER A 51 -7.81 32.07 1.45
C SER A 51 -7.61 30.57 1.27
N SER A 52 -6.37 30.12 1.19
CA SER A 52 -6.03 28.73 0.87
C SER A 52 -6.54 27.82 1.98
N LYS A 53 -7.69 27.19 1.77
CA LYS A 53 -8.03 25.98 2.50
C LYS A 53 -6.91 24.98 2.17
N THR A 54 -5.95 24.85 3.09
CA THR A 54 -4.94 23.79 2.99
C THR A 54 -5.66 22.47 3.20
N PHE A 55 -5.85 21.71 2.12
CA PHE A 55 -6.41 20.38 2.22
C PHE A 55 -5.44 19.47 2.99
N PRO A 56 -5.92 18.63 3.93
CA PRO A 56 -5.05 17.73 4.68
C PRO A 56 -4.54 16.58 3.81
N ILE A 57 -3.40 16.01 4.19
CA ILE A 57 -3.05 14.65 3.75
C ILE A 57 -3.86 13.64 4.55
N TYR A 58 -4.35 12.60 3.87
CA TYR A 58 -5.05 11.49 4.51
C TYR A 58 -4.06 10.36 4.79
N VAL A 59 -3.97 9.95 6.06
CA VAL A 59 -3.18 8.78 6.48
C VAL A 59 -4.15 7.72 6.94
N LEU A 60 -4.32 6.71 6.11
CA LEU A 60 -5.35 5.69 6.27
C LEU A 60 -4.71 4.35 6.64
N ASN A 61 -5.24 3.73 7.68
CA ASN A 61 -4.70 2.53 8.28
C ASN A 61 -5.76 1.42 8.29
N GLY A 62 -5.41 0.26 7.78
CA GLY A 62 -6.27 -0.90 7.65
C GLY A 62 -6.31 -1.79 8.90
N PRO A 63 -6.80 -3.03 8.73
CA PRO A 63 -7.10 -3.93 9.83
C PRO A 63 -5.86 -4.28 10.66
N ASN A 64 -6.11 -4.45 11.97
CA ASN A 64 -5.15 -4.82 12.99
C ASN A 64 -4.06 -3.80 13.31
N LEU A 65 -3.99 -2.66 12.60
CA LEU A 65 -3.02 -1.61 12.91
C LEU A 65 -3.30 -0.91 14.24
N ASN A 66 -4.53 -0.96 14.73
CA ASN A 66 -4.91 -0.56 16.08
C ASN A 66 -4.23 -1.40 17.19
N LEU A 67 -3.69 -2.57 16.86
CA LEU A 67 -3.01 -3.48 17.80
C LEU A 67 -1.47 -3.32 17.78
N LEU A 68 -0.95 -2.33 17.07
CA LEU A 68 0.49 -2.04 17.07
C LEU A 68 1.00 -1.75 18.49
N GLY A 69 2.25 -2.19 18.75
CA GLY A 69 2.89 -2.11 20.06
C GLY A 69 2.55 -3.28 21.00
N THR A 70 1.44 -3.97 20.77
CA THR A 70 1.02 -5.14 21.57
C THR A 70 1.07 -6.45 20.78
N ARG A 71 0.84 -6.39 19.46
CA ARG A 71 0.85 -7.55 18.57
C ARG A 71 2.18 -7.68 17.85
N GLU A 72 2.82 -8.86 17.95
CA GLU A 72 4.02 -9.26 17.19
C GLU A 72 5.11 -8.15 17.17
N PRO A 73 5.59 -7.67 18.35
CA PRO A 73 6.54 -6.55 18.41
C PRO A 73 7.89 -6.85 17.73
N GLU A 74 8.23 -8.13 17.56
CA GLU A 74 9.40 -8.60 16.82
C GLU A 74 9.28 -8.36 15.30
N VAL A 75 8.05 -8.27 14.78
CA VAL A 75 7.77 -8.03 13.34
C VAL A 75 7.49 -6.56 13.04
N TYR A 76 6.69 -5.91 13.90
CA TYR A 76 6.17 -4.55 13.66
C TYR A 76 6.82 -3.48 14.54
N GLY A 77 7.64 -3.87 15.52
CA GLY A 77 8.22 -2.95 16.51
C GLY A 77 7.27 -2.64 17.67
N ARG A 78 7.77 -1.81 18.60
CA ARG A 78 7.04 -1.45 19.83
C ARG A 78 6.24 -0.16 19.72
N ALA A 79 6.37 0.59 18.62
CA ALA A 79 5.63 1.82 18.40
C ALA A 79 4.13 1.52 18.25
N THR A 80 3.31 2.24 18.98
CA THR A 80 1.86 2.17 18.85
C THR A 80 1.39 2.99 17.65
N LEU A 81 0.14 2.76 17.20
CA LEU A 81 -0.45 3.56 16.14
C LEU A 81 -0.56 5.05 16.55
N ALA A 82 -0.79 5.33 17.83
CA ALA A 82 -0.82 6.70 18.37
C ALA A 82 0.56 7.39 18.31
N ASP A 83 1.64 6.64 18.53
CA ASP A 83 3.00 7.17 18.38
C ASP A 83 3.28 7.53 16.91
N ILE A 84 2.86 6.69 15.98
CA ILE A 84 2.96 6.93 14.55
C ILE A 84 2.16 8.17 14.17
N GLU A 85 0.91 8.29 14.62
CA GLU A 85 0.07 9.46 14.37
C GLU A 85 0.73 10.75 14.83
N LYS A 86 1.24 10.76 16.08
CA LYS A 86 1.95 11.92 16.65
C LYS A 86 3.16 12.31 15.80
N ALA A 87 3.97 11.34 15.39
CA ALA A 87 5.17 11.57 14.60
C ALA A 87 4.84 12.09 13.20
N VAL A 88 3.82 11.50 12.55
CA VAL A 88 3.32 11.93 11.23
C VAL A 88 2.79 13.35 11.27
N LYS A 89 1.94 13.69 12.26
CA LYS A 89 1.44 15.06 12.45
C LYS A 89 2.56 16.07 12.67
N ALA A 90 3.58 15.70 13.46
CA ALA A 90 4.74 16.54 13.69
C ALA A 90 5.54 16.77 12.39
N ARG A 91 5.77 15.71 11.59
CA ARG A 91 6.48 15.80 10.31
C ARG A 91 5.70 16.64 9.30
N ALA A 92 4.41 16.39 9.11
CA ALA A 92 3.57 17.13 8.18
C ALA A 92 3.50 18.61 8.51
N LYS A 93 3.48 18.95 9.81
CA LYS A 93 3.51 20.34 10.29
C LYS A 93 4.77 21.09 9.83
N THR A 94 5.93 20.43 9.68
CA THR A 94 7.14 21.11 9.18
C THR A 94 7.00 21.58 7.72
N TYR A 95 6.04 21.02 6.99
CA TYR A 95 5.67 21.40 5.62
C TYR A 95 4.39 22.26 5.54
N GLY A 96 3.83 22.67 6.70
CA GLY A 96 2.58 23.43 6.76
C GLY A 96 1.33 22.63 6.42
N LEU A 97 1.40 21.30 6.45
CA LEU A 97 0.29 20.40 6.09
C LEU A 97 -0.47 19.91 7.34
N ALA A 98 -1.79 19.86 7.22
CA ALA A 98 -2.67 19.20 8.17
C ALA A 98 -2.75 17.69 7.82
N VAL A 99 -3.14 16.87 8.82
CA VAL A 99 -3.25 15.42 8.68
C VAL A 99 -4.61 14.95 9.16
N SER A 100 -5.31 14.20 8.32
CA SER A 100 -6.45 13.35 8.68
C SER A 100 -5.93 11.93 8.89
N PHE A 101 -5.73 11.52 10.15
CA PHE A 101 -5.20 10.19 10.48
C PHE A 101 -6.35 9.29 10.95
N ARG A 102 -6.59 8.16 10.26
CA ARG A 102 -7.71 7.28 10.54
C ARG A 102 -7.29 5.81 10.49
N GLN A 103 -8.01 4.96 11.22
CA GLN A 103 -7.83 3.51 11.20
C GLN A 103 -9.19 2.82 11.23
N SER A 104 -9.33 1.76 10.44
CA SER A 104 -10.48 0.86 10.51
C SER A 104 -10.11 -0.57 10.19
N ASN A 105 -10.84 -1.50 10.81
CA ASN A 105 -10.84 -2.90 10.43
C ASN A 105 -11.86 -3.22 9.32
N HIS A 106 -12.68 -2.23 8.92
CA HIS A 106 -13.72 -2.38 7.90
C HIS A 106 -13.24 -1.85 6.55
N GLU A 107 -13.29 -2.71 5.54
CA GLU A 107 -12.88 -2.38 4.17
C GLU A 107 -13.70 -1.21 3.59
N GLY A 108 -15.03 -1.22 3.79
CA GLY A 108 -15.92 -0.19 3.28
C GLY A 108 -15.65 1.20 3.86
N GLU A 109 -15.18 1.30 5.10
CA GLU A 109 -14.78 2.59 5.68
C GLU A 109 -13.51 3.13 5.01
N LEU A 110 -12.53 2.26 4.72
CA LEU A 110 -11.34 2.65 3.99
C LEU A 110 -11.70 3.14 2.57
N VAL A 111 -12.60 2.44 1.86
CA VAL A 111 -13.12 2.87 0.56
C VAL A 111 -13.76 4.26 0.68
N ALA A 112 -14.64 4.47 1.65
CA ALA A 112 -15.31 5.76 1.86
C ALA A 112 -14.31 6.89 2.15
N TRP A 113 -13.28 6.64 2.95
CA TRP A 113 -12.26 7.64 3.27
C TRP A 113 -11.33 7.95 2.08
N ILE A 114 -11.03 6.97 1.22
CA ILE A 114 -10.29 7.21 -0.02
C ILE A 114 -11.13 8.10 -0.96
N GLN A 115 -12.44 7.83 -1.08
CA GLN A 115 -13.34 8.66 -1.87
C GLN A 115 -13.48 10.09 -1.29
N GLU A 116 -13.53 10.22 0.04
CA GLU A 116 -13.50 11.51 0.72
C GLU A 116 -12.22 12.28 0.42
N ALA A 117 -11.06 11.60 0.49
CA ALA A 117 -9.74 12.18 0.21
C ALA A 117 -9.66 12.76 -1.21
N ARG A 118 -10.35 12.16 -2.18
CA ARG A 118 -10.39 12.64 -3.57
C ARG A 118 -10.86 14.10 -3.69
N THR A 119 -11.76 14.54 -2.81
CA THR A 119 -12.37 15.88 -2.88
C THR A 119 -11.92 16.80 -1.76
N SER A 120 -11.46 16.23 -0.64
CA SER A 120 -11.17 16.97 0.59
C SER A 120 -9.72 16.80 1.07
N GLY A 121 -8.89 16.09 0.31
CA GLY A 121 -7.47 15.86 0.57
C GLY A 121 -6.56 16.48 -0.49
N CYS A 122 -5.26 16.50 -0.20
CA CYS A 122 -4.22 16.81 -1.18
C CYS A 122 -3.29 15.63 -1.49
N GLY A 123 -3.45 14.50 -0.80
CA GLY A 123 -2.69 13.28 -1.02
C GLY A 123 -3.05 12.22 0.00
N VAL A 124 -2.70 10.98 -0.29
CA VAL A 124 -3.03 9.82 0.54
C VAL A 124 -1.79 9.00 0.86
N ILE A 125 -1.63 8.63 2.14
CA ILE A 125 -0.71 7.60 2.60
C ILE A 125 -1.57 6.45 3.11
N LEU A 126 -1.45 5.28 2.48
CA LEU A 126 -2.29 4.13 2.76
C LEU A 126 -1.47 2.94 3.24
N ASN A 127 -1.73 2.48 4.45
CA ASN A 127 -1.35 1.16 4.91
C ASN A 127 -2.61 0.30 5.01
N ALA A 128 -2.98 -0.36 3.93
CA ALA A 128 -4.20 -1.15 3.87
C ALA A 128 -4.12 -2.45 4.69
N GLY A 129 -2.98 -2.74 5.34
CA GLY A 129 -2.78 -3.98 6.08
C GLY A 129 -2.96 -5.21 5.19
N ALA A 130 -3.73 -6.21 5.65
CA ALA A 130 -3.99 -7.41 4.87
C ALA A 130 -4.80 -7.16 3.60
N TYR A 131 -5.62 -6.11 3.58
CA TYR A 131 -6.44 -5.77 2.40
C TYR A 131 -5.61 -5.42 1.17
N THR A 132 -4.34 -5.02 1.33
CA THR A 132 -3.47 -4.77 0.19
C THR A 132 -3.31 -6.00 -0.72
N HIS A 133 -3.44 -7.21 -0.14
CA HIS A 133 -3.27 -8.49 -0.83
C HIS A 133 -4.58 -9.04 -1.43
N THR A 134 -5.74 -8.50 -1.05
CA THR A 134 -7.05 -9.14 -1.31
C THR A 134 -8.10 -8.20 -1.91
N SER A 135 -7.98 -6.88 -1.70
CA SER A 135 -9.06 -5.95 -2.01
C SER A 135 -8.92 -5.32 -3.39
N VAL A 136 -9.74 -5.76 -4.31
CA VAL A 136 -9.97 -5.06 -5.59
C VAL A 136 -10.80 -3.80 -5.36
N ALA A 137 -11.71 -3.79 -4.37
CA ALA A 137 -12.51 -2.61 -4.05
C ALA A 137 -11.65 -1.41 -3.63
N LEU A 138 -10.61 -1.66 -2.80
CA LEU A 138 -9.65 -0.62 -2.46
C LEU A 138 -8.80 -0.17 -3.66
N LEU A 139 -8.37 -1.11 -4.51
CA LEU A 139 -7.66 -0.76 -5.75
C LEU A 139 -8.48 0.20 -6.61
N ASP A 140 -9.76 -0.13 -6.83
CA ASP A 140 -10.64 0.71 -7.66
C ASP A 140 -10.88 2.08 -7.04
N ALA A 141 -11.03 2.16 -5.71
CA ALA A 141 -11.11 3.42 -5.00
C ALA A 141 -9.81 4.25 -5.13
N CYS A 142 -8.64 3.61 -5.02
CA CYS A 142 -7.34 4.24 -5.21
C CYS A 142 -7.16 4.78 -6.64
N ARG A 143 -7.59 4.02 -7.66
CA ARG A 143 -7.55 4.46 -9.07
C ARG A 143 -8.44 5.67 -9.36
N ALA A 144 -9.45 5.90 -8.53
CA ALA A 144 -10.33 7.06 -8.64
C ALA A 144 -9.73 8.34 -8.01
N LEU A 145 -8.59 8.24 -7.30
CA LEU A 145 -7.90 9.40 -6.76
C LEU A 145 -7.34 10.27 -7.90
N ASN A 146 -7.30 11.56 -7.63
CA ASN A 146 -6.67 12.58 -8.48
C ASN A 146 -5.53 13.30 -7.75
N HIS A 147 -5.01 12.70 -6.71
CA HIS A 147 -3.91 13.17 -5.86
C HIS A 147 -2.91 12.04 -5.66
N PRO A 148 -1.64 12.35 -5.35
CA PRO A 148 -0.63 11.34 -5.10
C PRO A 148 -1.02 10.36 -3.99
N LEU A 149 -0.74 9.08 -4.22
CA LEU A 149 -0.95 7.97 -3.32
C LEU A 149 0.37 7.27 -3.01
N ILE A 150 0.70 7.14 -1.73
CA ILE A 150 1.85 6.34 -1.29
C ILE A 150 1.36 5.16 -0.46
N GLU A 151 1.70 3.95 -0.89
CA GLU A 151 1.46 2.74 -0.11
C GLU A 151 2.58 2.55 0.92
N VAL A 152 2.23 2.24 2.18
CA VAL A 152 3.19 2.02 3.27
C VAL A 152 2.97 0.67 3.92
N HIS A 153 4.06 -0.05 4.20
CA HIS A 153 4.09 -1.23 5.06
C HIS A 153 5.19 -1.14 6.10
N LEU A 154 4.88 -1.43 7.37
CA LEU A 154 5.87 -1.46 8.45
C LEU A 154 6.92 -2.55 8.22
N SER A 155 6.46 -3.76 7.89
CA SER A 155 7.34 -4.90 7.55
C SER A 155 7.66 -4.93 6.07
N ASN A 156 8.68 -5.72 5.68
CA ASN A 156 8.94 -6.01 4.27
C ASN A 156 8.12 -7.22 3.81
N PRO A 157 7.07 -7.03 2.97
CA PRO A 157 6.20 -8.11 2.51
C PRO A 157 6.96 -9.19 1.72
N TYR A 158 8.06 -8.82 1.06
CA TYR A 158 8.86 -9.75 0.26
C TYR A 158 9.67 -10.75 1.08
N LYS A 159 9.87 -10.47 2.39
CA LYS A 159 10.49 -11.39 3.36
C LYS A 159 9.47 -12.28 4.08
N ARG A 160 8.20 -12.18 3.72
CA ARG A 160 7.10 -12.92 4.33
C ARG A 160 6.57 -14.01 3.39
N GLU A 161 5.40 -14.54 3.71
CA GLU A 161 4.75 -15.62 2.97
C GLU A 161 4.48 -15.21 1.51
N PRO A 162 4.54 -16.14 0.55
CA PRO A 162 4.42 -15.82 -0.88
C PRO A 162 3.16 -15.02 -1.25
N TYR A 163 2.02 -15.29 -0.59
CA TYR A 163 0.77 -14.59 -0.87
C TYR A 163 0.81 -13.10 -0.47
N ARG A 164 1.76 -12.67 0.39
CA ARG A 164 1.94 -11.27 0.77
C ARG A 164 2.81 -10.46 -0.19
N ARG A 165 3.40 -11.09 -1.18
CA ARG A 165 4.27 -10.42 -2.16
C ARG A 165 3.50 -9.65 -3.22
N ARG A 166 2.18 -9.91 -3.35
CA ARG A 166 1.31 -9.18 -4.26
C ARG A 166 0.62 -8.05 -3.49
N SER A 167 0.66 -6.85 -4.05
CA SER A 167 -0.16 -5.72 -3.62
C SER A 167 -1.06 -5.29 -4.77
N PHE A 168 -2.37 -5.22 -4.53
CA PHE A 168 -3.31 -4.57 -5.42
C PHE A 168 -3.16 -3.04 -5.34
N ILE A 169 -2.88 -2.51 -4.15
CA ILE A 169 -2.75 -1.06 -3.94
C ILE A 169 -1.55 -0.50 -4.71
N ALA A 170 -0.42 -1.24 -4.76
CA ALA A 170 0.77 -0.83 -5.50
C ALA A 170 0.52 -0.65 -7.02
N GLU A 171 -0.55 -1.25 -7.57
CA GLU A 171 -0.93 -1.05 -8.97
C GLU A 171 -1.51 0.37 -9.23
N ALA A 172 -1.94 1.07 -8.18
CA ALA A 172 -2.49 2.42 -8.24
C ALA A 172 -1.62 3.46 -7.54
N ALA A 173 -0.69 3.05 -6.67
CA ALA A 173 0.16 3.95 -5.90
C ALA A 173 1.31 4.50 -6.73
N ASP A 174 1.66 5.78 -6.53
CA ASP A 174 2.82 6.44 -7.14
C ASP A 174 4.12 5.91 -6.53
N ALA A 175 4.10 5.49 -5.25
CA ALA A 175 5.25 4.91 -4.58
C ALA A 175 4.83 3.85 -3.54
N LEU A 176 5.74 2.90 -3.29
CA LEU A 176 5.64 1.89 -2.25
C LEU A 176 6.83 1.99 -1.29
N ILE A 177 6.56 2.16 0.00
CA ILE A 177 7.56 2.19 1.06
C ILE A 177 7.31 1.01 2.00
N CYS A 178 8.29 0.14 2.21
CA CYS A 178 8.12 -1.03 3.07
C CYS A 178 9.40 -1.38 3.86
N GLY A 179 9.23 -2.03 5.02
CA GLY A 179 10.31 -2.59 5.81
C GLY A 179 11.06 -1.62 6.73
N LEU A 180 10.59 -0.38 6.86
CA LEU A 180 11.22 0.67 7.66
C LEU A 180 10.52 0.90 9.03
N GLY A 181 9.62 -0.01 9.42
CA GLY A 181 8.82 0.16 10.63
C GLY A 181 8.01 1.45 10.61
N ALA A 182 7.85 2.07 11.77
CA ALA A 182 7.13 3.34 11.92
C ALA A 182 7.75 4.49 11.11
N ASN A 183 9.07 4.47 10.87
CA ASN A 183 9.75 5.50 10.08
C ASN A 183 9.26 5.54 8.62
N GLY A 184 8.74 4.43 8.09
CA GLY A 184 8.16 4.37 6.76
C GLY A 184 7.09 5.43 6.52
N TYR A 185 6.28 5.73 7.53
CA TYR A 185 5.27 6.79 7.44
C TYR A 185 5.89 8.20 7.34
N LEU A 186 7.00 8.44 8.02
CA LEU A 186 7.68 9.74 7.96
C LEU A 186 8.28 9.98 6.58
N PHE A 187 8.91 8.94 6.01
CA PHE A 187 9.42 8.99 4.63
C PHE A 187 8.29 9.10 3.61
N ALA A 188 7.13 8.52 3.89
CA ALA A 188 5.95 8.69 3.03
C ALA A 188 5.45 10.13 3.03
N VAL A 189 5.47 10.83 4.18
CA VAL A 189 5.15 12.26 4.23
C VAL A 189 6.13 13.07 3.38
N ASP A 190 7.44 12.81 3.51
CA ASP A 190 8.47 13.52 2.76
C ASP A 190 8.33 13.27 1.25
N ALA A 191 8.09 12.03 0.84
CA ALA A 191 7.89 11.65 -0.55
C ALA A 191 6.59 12.25 -1.13
N LEU A 192 5.51 12.23 -0.36
CA LEU A 192 4.24 12.84 -0.77
C LEU A 192 4.39 14.35 -1.03
N VAL A 193 5.14 15.04 -0.15
CA VAL A 193 5.44 16.48 -0.33
C VAL A 193 6.25 16.73 -1.59
N ALA A 194 7.19 15.84 -1.93
CA ALA A 194 7.96 15.96 -3.17
C ALA A 194 7.05 15.86 -4.40
N LEU A 195 6.16 14.84 -4.44
CA LEU A 195 5.20 14.66 -5.54
C LEU A 195 4.24 15.86 -5.67
N LEU A 196 3.74 16.40 -4.54
CA LEU A 196 2.86 17.56 -4.56
C LEU A 196 3.53 18.84 -5.11
N LYS A 197 4.85 18.96 -5.02
CA LYS A 197 5.60 20.09 -5.59
C LYS A 197 5.79 19.92 -7.10
N GLU A 198 6.09 18.71 -7.57
CA GLU A 198 6.24 18.40 -9.00
C GLU A 198 4.95 18.67 -9.80
N GLU A 199 3.76 18.49 -9.17
CA GLU A 199 2.47 18.81 -9.81
C GLU A 199 2.21 20.32 -9.97
N GLN A 200 2.99 21.19 -9.32
CA GLN A 200 2.80 22.65 -9.34
C GLN A 200 3.75 23.34 -10.32
N GLU A 201 4.76 22.64 -10.84
CA GLU A 201 5.70 23.10 -11.87
C GLU A 201 5.19 22.81 -13.30
#